data_6e19969f1bd27c768e9458a6a85b69ac
#
_entry.id   6e19969f1bd27c768e9458a6a85b69ac
#
_cell.length_a   1.000
_cell.length_b   1.000
_cell.length_c   1.000
_cell.angle_alpha   90.00
_cell.angle_beta   90.00
_cell.angle_gamma   90.00
#
_symmetry.space_group_name_H-M   'P 1'
#
loop_
_entity.id
_entity.type
_entity.pdbx_description
1 polymer ?
#
loop_
_entity_poly.entity_id
_entity_poly.type
_entity_poly.pdbx_seq_one_letter_code
_entity_poly.pdbx_strand_id
1 'polypeptide(L)'
;MKKILLIFSVAMYSIGFAQQNPPSPPDHPRKEKVEAMKIAFITQKLDITPSEAEKFWPVYNEYQKKKDELRKNRHEEIKSSKGNLDSLSDKQIETFVDGEMAFRQKNLDLDKEYHSKFKSVLPIRKVAKLYRAEDMFARHLLEQISERKKEGHGDHKKGMPPPPDSPDNH
;
A
#
# COMPACT_ATOMS: atom_id res chain seq x y z
N MET A 1 -64.87 42.91 -15.01
CA MET A 1 -63.69 43.20 -14.18
C MET A 1 -63.35 41.89 -13.47
N LYS A 2 -62.49 41.08 -14.06
CA LYS A 2 -62.10 39.79 -13.48
C LYS A 2 -60.65 39.93 -12.97
N LYS A 3 -60.45 39.84 -11.66
CA LYS A 3 -59.17 39.91 -11.00
C LYS A 3 -58.54 38.51 -11.05
N ILE A 4 -57.47 38.35 -11.80
CA ILE A 4 -56.67 37.14 -11.87
C ILE A 4 -55.64 37.21 -10.74
N LEU A 5 -55.78 36.35 -9.74
CA LEU A 5 -54.82 36.14 -8.68
C LEU A 5 -53.76 35.14 -9.15
N LEU A 6 -52.57 35.64 -9.42
CA LEU A 6 -51.38 34.82 -9.70
C LEU A 6 -50.79 34.31 -8.38
N ILE A 7 -51.00 33.03 -8.11
CA ILE A 7 -50.35 32.35 -6.96
C ILE A 7 -48.96 31.92 -7.41
N PHE A 8 -47.93 32.60 -6.91
CA PHE A 8 -46.55 32.20 -7.05
C PHE A 8 -46.26 31.02 -6.09
N SER A 9 -46.23 29.79 -6.65
CA SER A 9 -45.79 28.62 -5.91
C SER A 9 -44.27 28.59 -5.93
N VAL A 10 -43.65 28.98 -4.82
CA VAL A 10 -42.21 28.82 -4.59
C VAL A 10 -41.96 27.37 -4.24
N ALA A 11 -41.51 26.57 -5.22
CA ALA A 11 -41.02 25.25 -4.96
C ALA A 11 -39.64 25.35 -4.27
N MET A 12 -39.64 25.13 -2.93
CA MET A 12 -38.40 24.90 -2.18
C MET A 12 -37.75 23.59 -2.64
N TYR A 13 -36.74 23.69 -3.51
CA TYR A 13 -35.83 22.61 -3.74
C TYR A 13 -34.96 22.43 -2.49
N SER A 14 -35.33 21.50 -1.63
CA SER A 14 -34.46 20.99 -0.58
C SER A 14 -33.29 20.23 -1.26
N ILE A 15 -32.19 20.93 -1.45
CA ILE A 15 -30.91 20.28 -1.79
C ILE A 15 -30.53 19.46 -0.57
N GLY A 16 -30.84 18.16 -0.62
CA GLY A 16 -30.32 17.20 0.34
C GLY A 16 -28.82 17.17 0.20
N PHE A 17 -28.12 17.87 1.09
CA PHE A 17 -26.71 17.58 1.34
C PHE A 17 -26.65 16.13 1.84
N ALA A 18 -26.33 15.21 0.93
CA ALA A 18 -25.89 13.89 1.32
C ALA A 18 -24.72 14.11 2.27
N GLN A 19 -24.94 13.87 3.57
CA GLN A 19 -23.89 13.79 4.57
C GLN A 19 -22.96 12.65 4.11
N GLN A 20 -21.92 13.01 3.35
CA GLN A 20 -20.79 12.14 3.17
C GLN A 20 -20.20 11.98 4.57
N ASN A 21 -20.41 10.81 5.17
CA ASN A 21 -19.70 10.45 6.37
C ASN A 21 -18.22 10.72 6.10
N PRO A 22 -17.53 11.46 7.00
CA PRO A 22 -16.09 11.61 6.86
C PRO A 22 -15.48 10.20 6.73
N PRO A 23 -14.52 9.99 5.82
CA PRO A 23 -13.87 8.70 5.70
C PRO A 23 -13.40 8.28 7.09
N SER A 24 -13.72 7.05 7.48
CA SER A 24 -13.28 6.48 8.75
C SER A 24 -11.79 6.74 8.92
N PRO A 25 -11.31 7.11 10.12
CA PRO A 25 -9.88 7.33 10.33
C PRO A 25 -9.12 6.09 9.86
N PRO A 26 -8.02 6.26 9.12
CA PRO A 26 -7.32 5.17 8.49
C PRO A 26 -6.84 4.17 9.54
N ASP A 27 -7.14 2.91 9.33
CA ASP A 27 -6.72 1.81 10.21
C ASP A 27 -5.19 1.74 10.40
N HIS A 28 -4.43 2.42 9.51
CA HIS A 28 -2.97 2.44 9.55
C HIS A 28 -2.38 3.77 9.03
N PRO A 29 -2.24 4.79 9.88
CA PRO A 29 -1.67 6.08 9.49
C PRO A 29 -0.25 5.97 8.89
N ARG A 30 0.46 4.89 9.19
CA ARG A 30 1.77 4.58 8.61
C ARG A 30 1.67 4.15 7.14
N LYS A 31 0.64 3.38 6.78
CA LYS A 31 0.42 2.92 5.40
C LYS A 31 0.10 4.10 4.48
N GLU A 32 -0.80 4.96 4.88
CA GLU A 32 -1.16 6.17 4.11
C GLU A 32 0.03 7.09 3.90
N LYS A 33 0.85 7.30 4.92
CA LYS A 33 2.06 8.10 4.79
C LYS A 33 3.01 7.51 3.75
N VAL A 34 3.21 6.20 3.75
CA VAL A 34 4.06 5.51 2.76
C VAL A 34 3.46 5.62 1.35
N GLU A 35 2.15 5.49 1.21
CA GLU A 35 1.46 5.64 -0.08
C GLU A 35 1.60 7.07 -0.62
N ALA A 36 1.38 8.08 0.21
CA ALA A 36 1.58 9.48 -0.18
C ALA A 36 3.03 9.77 -0.60
N MET A 37 4.01 9.24 0.14
CA MET A 37 5.43 9.35 -0.23
C MET A 37 5.72 8.66 -1.57
N LYS A 38 5.13 7.49 -1.82
CA LYS A 38 5.29 6.75 -3.07
C LYS A 38 4.71 7.51 -4.25
N ILE A 39 3.52 8.08 -4.11
CA ILE A 39 2.87 8.90 -5.13
C ILE A 39 3.74 10.11 -5.48
N ALA A 40 4.20 10.86 -4.48
CA ALA A 40 5.06 12.02 -4.69
C ALA A 40 6.38 11.63 -5.39
N PHE A 41 7.00 10.54 -4.97
CA PHE A 41 8.23 10.03 -5.55
C PHE A 41 8.07 9.62 -7.01
N ILE A 42 7.04 8.84 -7.33
CA ILE A 42 6.75 8.39 -8.69
C ILE A 42 6.43 9.60 -9.58
N THR A 43 5.58 10.52 -9.13
CA THR A 43 5.23 11.74 -9.87
C THR A 43 6.47 12.51 -10.28
N GLN A 44 7.39 12.73 -9.34
CA GLN A 44 8.64 13.43 -9.59
C GLN A 44 9.56 12.67 -10.56
N LYS A 45 9.74 11.35 -10.37
CA LYS A 45 10.66 10.54 -11.18
C LYS A 45 10.20 10.36 -12.62
N LEU A 46 8.90 10.30 -12.85
CA LEU A 46 8.32 10.14 -14.18
C LEU A 46 8.12 11.48 -14.90
N ASP A 47 8.20 12.59 -14.19
CA ASP A 47 7.85 13.91 -14.75
C ASP A 47 6.48 13.87 -15.44
N ILE A 48 5.46 13.39 -14.67
CA ILE A 48 4.10 13.19 -15.18
C ILE A 48 3.43 14.54 -15.38
N THR A 49 2.88 14.79 -16.58
CA THR A 49 2.03 15.96 -16.83
C THR A 49 0.65 15.77 -16.20
N PRO A 50 -0.13 16.84 -15.95
CA PRO A 50 -1.49 16.71 -15.43
C PRO A 50 -2.38 15.79 -16.26
N SER A 51 -2.33 15.90 -17.58
CA SER A 51 -3.11 15.06 -18.52
C SER A 51 -2.72 13.58 -18.47
N GLU A 52 -1.44 13.28 -18.27
CA GLU A 52 -0.99 11.89 -18.06
C GLU A 52 -1.40 11.38 -16.69
N ALA A 53 -1.34 12.22 -15.66
CA ALA A 53 -1.70 11.87 -14.29
C ALA A 53 -3.17 11.43 -14.17
N GLU A 54 -4.09 12.14 -14.83
CA GLU A 54 -5.51 11.80 -14.88
C GLU A 54 -5.77 10.38 -15.40
N LYS A 55 -4.97 9.92 -16.37
CA LYS A 55 -5.11 8.58 -16.97
C LYS A 55 -4.31 7.51 -16.21
N PHE A 56 -3.15 7.87 -15.72
CA PHE A 56 -2.21 6.94 -15.09
C PHE A 56 -2.64 6.52 -13.69
N TRP A 57 -3.00 7.46 -12.81
CA TRP A 57 -3.26 7.14 -11.41
C TRP A 57 -4.42 6.17 -11.18
N PRO A 58 -5.55 6.25 -11.91
CA PRO A 58 -6.60 5.24 -11.77
C PRO A 58 -6.10 3.81 -12.07
N VAL A 59 -5.32 3.66 -13.14
CA VAL A 59 -4.74 2.37 -13.55
C VAL A 59 -3.72 1.87 -12.52
N TYR A 60 -2.86 2.76 -12.04
CA TYR A 60 -1.84 2.45 -11.05
C TYR A 60 -2.45 2.04 -9.71
N ASN A 61 -3.44 2.77 -9.23
CA ASN A 61 -4.11 2.47 -7.97
C ASN A 61 -4.86 1.12 -8.03
N GLU A 62 -5.52 0.82 -9.15
CA GLU A 62 -6.14 -0.49 -9.37
C GLU A 62 -5.10 -1.62 -9.33
N TYR A 63 -3.96 -1.44 -9.99
CA TYR A 63 -2.85 -2.38 -9.94
C TYR A 63 -2.36 -2.63 -8.51
N GLN A 64 -2.09 -1.56 -7.75
CA GLN A 64 -1.64 -1.69 -6.36
C GLN A 64 -2.67 -2.42 -5.49
N LYS A 65 -3.95 -2.09 -5.65
CA LYS A 65 -5.04 -2.76 -4.93
C LYS A 65 -5.06 -4.26 -5.20
N LYS A 66 -5.00 -4.69 -6.47
CA LYS A 66 -4.96 -6.11 -6.85
C LYS A 66 -3.69 -6.82 -6.33
N LYS A 67 -2.54 -6.15 -6.34
CA LYS A 67 -1.30 -6.67 -5.74
C LYS A 67 -1.45 -6.89 -4.23
N ASP A 68 -2.07 -5.95 -3.54
CA ASP A 68 -2.30 -6.04 -2.09
C ASP A 68 -3.30 -7.16 -1.75
N GLU A 69 -4.39 -7.30 -2.51
CA GLU A 69 -5.37 -8.39 -2.36
C GLU A 69 -4.70 -9.76 -2.56
N LEU A 70 -3.87 -9.90 -3.60
CA LEU A 70 -3.16 -11.14 -3.88
C LEU A 70 -2.18 -11.50 -2.75
N ARG A 71 -1.44 -10.52 -2.20
CA ARG A 71 -0.54 -10.73 -1.05
C ARG A 71 -1.31 -11.07 0.23
N LYS A 72 -2.44 -10.41 0.46
CA LYS A 72 -3.30 -10.68 1.63
C LYS A 72 -3.83 -12.10 1.59
N ASN A 73 -4.38 -12.54 0.46
CA ASN A 73 -4.88 -13.90 0.29
C ASN A 73 -3.77 -14.93 0.53
N ARG A 74 -2.58 -14.70 -0.03
CA ARG A 74 -1.42 -15.58 0.22
C ARG A 74 -1.00 -15.62 1.68
N HIS A 75 -1.02 -14.48 2.35
CA HIS A 75 -0.71 -14.41 3.77
C HIS A 75 -1.71 -15.20 4.63
N GLU A 76 -2.99 -15.12 4.29
CA GLU A 76 -4.05 -15.89 4.97
C GLU A 76 -3.91 -17.40 4.73
N GLU A 77 -3.58 -17.82 3.50
CA GLU A 77 -3.27 -19.22 3.17
C GLU A 77 -2.08 -19.73 3.99
N ILE A 78 -0.98 -18.99 4.04
CA ILE A 78 0.20 -19.34 4.84
C ILE A 78 -0.15 -19.38 6.33
N LYS A 79 -0.95 -18.44 6.82
CA LYS A 79 -1.36 -18.37 8.22
C LYS A 79 -2.24 -19.56 8.61
N SER A 80 -3.14 -20.00 7.74
CA SER A 80 -3.97 -21.17 7.98
C SER A 80 -3.18 -22.47 7.96
N SER A 81 -2.06 -22.53 7.24
CA SER A 81 -1.13 -23.67 7.18
C SER A 81 -0.10 -23.68 8.32
N LYS A 82 -0.28 -22.83 9.37
CA LYS A 82 0.67 -22.67 10.49
C LYS A 82 0.74 -23.93 11.38
N GLY A 83 1.45 -24.92 10.85
CA GLY A 83 2.19 -25.86 11.65
C GLY A 83 3.68 -25.63 11.42
N ASN A 84 4.52 -26.04 12.37
CA ASN A 84 5.92 -26.26 12.06
C ASN A 84 5.98 -27.16 10.82
N LEU A 85 6.73 -26.78 9.78
CA LEU A 85 6.89 -27.60 8.56
C LEU A 85 7.16 -29.06 8.86
N ASP A 86 7.93 -29.31 9.95
CA ASP A 86 8.26 -30.65 10.43
C ASP A 86 7.04 -31.44 10.96
N SER A 87 5.91 -30.79 11.22
CA SER A 87 4.65 -31.41 11.67
C SER A 87 3.62 -31.62 10.56
N LEU A 88 3.91 -31.14 9.33
CA LEU A 88 3.03 -31.31 8.19
C LEU A 88 3.29 -32.64 7.49
N SER A 89 2.23 -33.26 6.97
CA SER A 89 2.36 -34.40 6.05
C SER A 89 2.94 -33.94 4.70
N ASP A 90 3.59 -34.87 3.98
CA ASP A 90 4.16 -34.61 2.66
C ASP A 90 3.14 -33.97 1.69
N LYS A 91 1.90 -34.44 1.73
CA LYS A 91 0.80 -33.86 0.93
C LYS A 91 0.49 -32.40 1.29
N GLN A 92 0.59 -32.04 2.56
CA GLN A 92 0.38 -30.63 3.00
C GLN A 92 1.57 -29.77 2.56
N ILE A 93 2.78 -30.30 2.64
CA ILE A 93 4.00 -29.62 2.16
C ILE A 93 3.91 -29.41 0.66
N GLU A 94 3.53 -30.43 -0.13
CA GLU A 94 3.32 -30.32 -1.57
C GLU A 94 2.31 -29.22 -1.92
N THR A 95 1.13 -29.23 -1.27
CA THR A 95 0.11 -28.17 -1.44
C THR A 95 0.65 -26.77 -1.13
N PHE A 96 1.48 -26.64 -0.10
CA PHE A 96 2.11 -25.37 0.27
C PHE A 96 3.10 -24.88 -0.79
N VAL A 97 3.95 -25.77 -1.30
CA VAL A 97 4.95 -25.44 -2.33
C VAL A 97 4.28 -25.10 -3.66
N ASP A 98 3.29 -25.88 -4.07
CA ASP A 98 2.50 -25.60 -5.28
C ASP A 98 1.76 -24.27 -5.18
N GLY A 99 1.22 -23.95 -4.00
CA GLY A 99 0.61 -22.65 -3.71
C GLY A 99 1.57 -21.48 -3.89
N GLU A 100 2.85 -21.66 -3.55
CA GLU A 100 3.89 -20.65 -3.79
C GLU A 100 4.12 -20.41 -5.29
N MET A 101 4.19 -21.48 -6.09
CA MET A 101 4.33 -21.35 -7.53
C MET A 101 3.11 -20.71 -8.18
N ALA A 102 1.90 -21.09 -7.74
CA ALA A 102 0.66 -20.49 -8.20
C ALA A 102 0.58 -18.99 -7.85
N PHE A 103 1.03 -18.60 -6.65
CA PHE A 103 1.10 -17.19 -6.25
C PHE A 103 2.07 -16.39 -7.13
N ARG A 104 3.26 -16.93 -7.42
CA ARG A 104 4.23 -16.28 -8.32
C ARG A 104 3.69 -16.13 -9.73
N GLN A 105 3.00 -17.14 -10.24
CA GLN A 105 2.37 -17.08 -11.55
C GLN A 105 1.28 -15.99 -11.61
N LYS A 106 0.38 -15.93 -10.62
CA LYS A 106 -0.66 -14.90 -10.51
C LYS A 106 -0.06 -13.49 -10.44
N ASN A 107 1.05 -13.29 -9.71
CA ASN A 107 1.76 -12.01 -9.68
C ASN A 107 2.29 -11.63 -11.05
N LEU A 108 2.93 -12.56 -11.75
CA LEU A 108 3.48 -12.30 -13.08
C LEU A 108 2.38 -11.99 -14.10
N ASP A 109 1.25 -12.69 -14.03
CA ASP A 109 0.12 -12.44 -14.94
C ASP A 109 -0.49 -11.06 -14.69
N LEU A 110 -0.62 -10.67 -13.42
CA LEU A 110 -1.05 -9.32 -13.03
C LEU A 110 -0.06 -8.25 -13.54
N ASP A 111 1.22 -8.48 -13.37
CA ASP A 111 2.27 -7.58 -13.86
C ASP A 111 2.21 -7.40 -15.38
N LYS A 112 1.99 -8.48 -16.15
CA LYS A 112 1.82 -8.43 -17.61
C LYS A 112 0.55 -7.70 -18.04
N GLU A 113 -0.58 -7.94 -17.35
CA GLU A 113 -1.84 -7.24 -17.60
C GLU A 113 -1.63 -5.72 -17.48
N TYR A 114 -1.09 -5.28 -16.33
CA TYR A 114 -0.92 -3.86 -16.07
C TYR A 114 0.23 -3.23 -16.83
N HIS A 115 1.26 -3.98 -17.20
CA HIS A 115 2.26 -3.51 -18.16
C HIS A 115 1.61 -3.04 -19.47
N SER A 116 0.66 -3.80 -19.99
CA SER A 116 -0.07 -3.42 -21.19
C SER A 116 -0.93 -2.16 -20.98
N LYS A 117 -1.62 -2.06 -19.83
CA LYS A 117 -2.40 -0.88 -19.45
C LYS A 117 -1.51 0.36 -19.27
N PHE A 118 -0.34 0.24 -18.62
CA PHE A 118 0.60 1.37 -18.49
C PHE A 118 1.10 1.89 -19.82
N LYS A 119 1.38 0.99 -20.77
CA LYS A 119 1.78 1.38 -22.12
C LYS A 119 0.67 2.10 -22.90
N SER A 120 -0.60 1.89 -22.56
CA SER A 120 -1.71 2.60 -23.20
C SER A 120 -1.94 4.01 -22.65
N VAL A 121 -1.46 4.30 -21.43
CA VAL A 121 -1.69 5.59 -20.75
C VAL A 121 -0.42 6.45 -20.60
N LEU A 122 0.76 5.86 -20.78
CA LEU A 122 2.05 6.56 -20.68
C LEU A 122 2.96 6.27 -21.89
N PRO A 123 3.78 7.23 -22.29
CA PRO A 123 4.88 6.99 -23.25
C PRO A 123 5.82 5.90 -22.71
N ILE A 124 6.34 5.03 -23.59
CA ILE A 124 7.18 3.88 -23.19
C ILE A 124 8.39 4.27 -22.33
N ARG A 125 8.98 5.44 -22.54
CA ARG A 125 10.07 5.95 -21.70
C ARG A 125 9.64 6.20 -20.26
N LYS A 126 8.39 6.65 -20.03
CA LYS A 126 7.83 6.85 -18.68
C LYS A 126 7.45 5.52 -18.03
N VAL A 127 7.01 4.54 -18.80
CA VAL A 127 6.81 3.17 -18.29
C VAL A 127 8.13 2.56 -17.79
N ALA A 128 9.22 2.74 -18.54
CA ALA A 128 10.55 2.30 -18.08
C ALA A 128 11.00 3.04 -16.80
N LYS A 129 10.74 4.35 -16.72
CA LYS A 129 11.00 5.13 -15.50
C LYS A 129 10.14 4.67 -14.32
N LEU A 130 8.88 4.25 -14.55
CA LEU A 130 7.99 3.74 -13.52
C LEU A 130 8.61 2.54 -12.79
N TYR A 131 9.00 1.50 -13.51
CA TYR A 131 9.62 0.32 -12.90
C TYR A 131 10.89 0.67 -12.12
N ARG A 132 11.72 1.53 -12.68
CA ARG A 132 12.92 1.99 -11.97
C ARG A 132 12.57 2.81 -10.72
N ALA A 133 11.54 3.64 -10.77
CA ALA A 133 11.08 4.42 -9.64
C ALA A 133 10.51 3.54 -8.51
N GLU A 134 9.76 2.51 -8.86
CA GLU A 134 9.27 1.53 -7.88
C GLU A 134 10.41 0.80 -7.16
N ASP A 135 11.41 0.33 -7.90
CA ASP A 135 12.60 -0.31 -7.32
C ASP A 135 13.41 0.64 -6.43
N MET A 136 13.56 1.89 -6.85
CA MET A 136 14.27 2.91 -6.07
C MET A 136 13.51 3.25 -4.79
N PHE A 137 12.19 3.39 -4.87
CA PHE A 137 11.35 3.68 -3.70
C PHE A 137 11.38 2.53 -2.69
N ALA A 138 11.30 1.28 -3.16
CA ALA A 138 11.39 0.11 -2.29
C ALA A 138 12.73 0.07 -1.52
N ARG A 139 13.84 0.34 -2.20
CA ARG A 139 15.17 0.43 -1.54
C ARG A 139 15.23 1.57 -0.52
N HIS A 140 14.78 2.76 -0.89
CA HIS A 140 14.77 3.91 0.01
C HIS A 140 13.92 3.65 1.27
N LEU A 141 12.78 2.99 1.13
CA LEU A 141 11.94 2.63 2.28
C LEU A 141 12.64 1.63 3.22
N LEU A 142 13.34 0.64 2.66
CA LEU A 142 14.12 -0.33 3.45
C LEU A 142 15.27 0.35 4.20
N GLU A 143 15.98 1.28 3.58
CA GLU A 143 17.03 2.07 4.22
C GLU A 143 16.48 2.86 5.40
N GLN A 144 15.39 3.60 5.22
CA GLN A 144 14.75 4.35 6.31
C GLN A 144 14.32 3.45 7.48
N ILE A 145 13.80 2.26 7.19
CA ILE A 145 13.40 1.31 8.24
C ILE A 145 14.63 0.79 8.99
N SER A 146 15.73 0.53 8.29
CA SER A 146 16.97 0.03 8.90
C SER A 146 17.63 1.08 9.80
N GLU A 147 17.65 2.34 9.38
CA GLU A 147 18.19 3.46 10.15
C GLU A 147 17.42 3.66 11.46
N ARG A 148 16.09 3.70 11.39
CA ARG A 148 15.24 3.81 12.59
C ARG A 148 15.44 2.67 13.59
N LYS A 149 15.70 1.44 13.10
CA LYS A 149 16.01 0.31 13.99
C LYS A 149 17.34 0.49 14.68
N LYS A 150 18.35 1.08 14.03
CA LYS A 150 19.66 1.35 14.63
C LYS A 150 19.55 2.42 15.72
N GLU A 151 18.78 3.49 15.46
CA GLU A 151 18.55 4.57 16.42
C GLU A 151 17.80 4.08 17.67
N GLY A 152 16.77 3.25 17.48
CA GLY A 152 15.98 2.68 18.59
C GLY A 152 16.75 1.67 19.46
N HIS A 153 17.83 1.06 18.95
CA HIS A 153 18.69 0.15 19.73
C HIS A 153 19.82 0.87 20.47
N GLY A 154 20.15 2.09 20.08
CA GLY A 154 21.20 2.89 20.70
C GLY A 154 20.82 3.45 22.07
N ASP A 155 19.55 3.70 22.32
CA ASP A 155 19.06 4.36 23.55
C ASP A 155 18.96 3.43 24.75
N HIS A 156 18.78 2.12 24.54
CA HIS A 156 18.69 1.15 25.62
C HIS A 156 20.04 0.77 26.25
N LYS A 157 21.18 1.12 25.64
CA LYS A 157 22.51 0.84 26.22
C LYS A 157 23.05 1.96 27.14
N LYS A 158 22.41 3.13 27.16
CA LYS A 158 22.86 4.26 27.99
C LYS A 158 22.30 4.29 29.42
N GLY A 159 21.39 3.39 29.78
CA GLY A 159 20.68 3.41 31.06
C GLY A 159 20.97 2.24 32.00
N MET A 160 21.97 1.39 31.75
CA MET A 160 22.32 0.33 32.68
C MET A 160 23.28 0.86 33.75
N PRO A 161 22.89 0.96 35.01
CA PRO A 161 23.82 1.30 36.09
C PRO A 161 24.91 0.24 36.17
N PRO A 162 26.16 0.60 36.54
CA PRO A 162 27.23 -0.38 36.74
C PRO A 162 26.82 -1.42 37.79
N PRO A 163 27.25 -2.66 37.64
CA PRO A 163 26.97 -3.69 38.62
C PRO A 163 27.59 -3.30 40.00
N PRO A 164 26.91 -3.59 41.12
CA PRO A 164 27.46 -3.29 42.43
C PRO A 164 28.77 -4.06 42.63
N ASP A 165 29.77 -3.33 43.18
CA ASP A 165 31.08 -3.89 43.51
C ASP A 165 30.92 -5.13 44.38
N SER A 166 31.57 -6.20 43.97
CA SER A 166 31.65 -7.43 44.75
C SER A 166 32.40 -7.15 46.06
N PRO A 167 31.90 -7.58 47.24
CA PRO A 167 32.63 -7.38 48.48
C PRO A 167 33.92 -8.19 48.46
N ASP A 168 35.06 -7.50 48.71
CA ASP A 168 36.37 -8.08 48.88
C ASP A 168 36.34 -9.10 50.02
N ASN A 169 36.70 -10.34 49.69
CA ASN A 169 36.98 -11.38 50.67
C ASN A 169 38.38 -11.15 51.25
N HIS A 170 38.41 -10.71 52.51
CA HIS A 170 39.57 -10.85 53.37
C HIS A 170 39.56 -12.20 54.08
#